data_39e0989d3b4cf2c3ea90c9b531dae3ed
#
_entry.id   39e0989d3b4cf2c3ea90c9b531dae3ed
#
_cell.length_a   1.000
_cell.length_b   1.000
_cell.length_c   1.000
_cell.angle_alpha   90.00
_cell.angle_beta   90.00
_cell.angle_gamma   90.00
#
_symmetry.space_group_name_H-M   'P 1'
#
loop_
_entity.id
_entity.type
_entity.pdbx_description
1 polymer ?
#
loop_
_entity_poly.entity_id
_entity_poly.type
_entity_poly.pdbx_seq_one_letter_code
_entity_poly.pdbx_strand_id
1 'polypeptide(L)'
;MKKNISKKSIILTLTMAATLVVAALLAWWLWPKNYEEMIPAQAKAVVRIQPAKLQKEVGNIPNPLKSVLGIEANGIDFSQPLYAFVTPNEYIGFVAKVENEEAIETQINKLVAQKQCQPTEEYDNLHWTWLSSGWLMAWNSRMAMALGPGVAQEKDMLRQTITSMVNSSDCFTKTAAYNQLKKQEGSIQLFAQLDAMPTPYNMLFRLSVPADCDPATIQVFASAQINKDSTIINSQITSENEDIVNAINAFEKEKGCIRIANPALCDSTLFVMATSTQGKQLLQLLKTDATLRGLLMGLNQTIDADRMLGSTQGVFTMEISTFAKDWTPTFCLKAETSANNLFADANYWMESAKKQKNVVLKRTSADAFFLSNDKQQLNFGKNATNNALYFTSPSLINRAAQPFIAQKSNKPQGTLVYFHVNLNKLFAQPCMNDGAMKNILKTILPGSHAITYKAETGRKASIIIKD
;
A
#
# COMPACT_ATOMS: atom_id res chain seq x y z
N MET A 1 1.75 -75.09 0.71
CA MET A 1 0.32 -74.91 1.12
C MET A 1 -0.26 -73.63 0.50
N LYS A 2 -1.01 -73.72 -0.57
CA LYS A 2 -1.78 -72.59 -1.13
C LYS A 2 -3.06 -72.42 -0.29
N LYS A 3 -3.14 -71.38 0.51
CA LYS A 3 -4.39 -71.04 1.22
C LYS A 3 -5.43 -70.60 0.18
N ASN A 4 -6.44 -71.45 -0.07
CA ASN A 4 -7.60 -71.07 -0.85
C ASN A 4 -8.39 -69.99 -0.07
N ILE A 5 -8.19 -68.74 -0.45
CA ILE A 5 -9.01 -67.62 0.07
C ILE A 5 -10.41 -67.79 -0.51
N SER A 6 -11.38 -68.03 0.36
CA SER A 6 -12.79 -68.22 0.00
C SER A 6 -13.29 -66.95 -0.73
N LYS A 7 -14.06 -67.13 -1.85
CA LYS A 7 -14.71 -66.03 -2.57
C LYS A 7 -15.59 -65.15 -1.65
N LYS A 8 -16.14 -65.70 -0.58
CA LYS A 8 -16.88 -64.96 0.45
C LYS A 8 -15.99 -64.01 1.26
N SER A 9 -14.75 -64.41 1.55
CA SER A 9 -13.75 -63.56 2.25
C SER A 9 -13.29 -62.38 1.38
N ILE A 10 -13.15 -62.57 0.07
CA ILE A 10 -12.80 -61.50 -0.87
C ILE A 10 -13.93 -60.52 -1.02
N ILE A 11 -15.17 -60.97 -1.14
CA ILE A 11 -16.35 -60.10 -1.23
C ILE A 11 -16.52 -59.28 0.05
N LEU A 12 -16.37 -59.93 1.24
CA LEU A 12 -16.48 -59.23 2.52
C LEU A 12 -15.37 -58.11 2.69
N THR A 13 -14.15 -58.39 2.23
CA THR A 13 -13.04 -57.41 2.29
C THR A 13 -13.29 -56.25 1.33
N LEU A 14 -13.80 -56.51 0.13
CA LEU A 14 -14.14 -55.47 -0.86
C LEU A 14 -15.31 -54.60 -0.41
N THR A 15 -16.37 -55.18 0.20
CA THR A 15 -17.48 -54.41 0.76
C THR A 15 -17.03 -53.57 1.94
N MET A 16 -16.20 -54.07 2.84
CA MET A 16 -15.60 -53.28 3.94
C MET A 16 -14.74 -52.15 3.43
N ALA A 17 -13.90 -52.38 2.45
CA ALA A 17 -13.06 -51.35 1.84
C ALA A 17 -13.94 -50.28 1.14
N ALA A 18 -14.97 -50.67 0.40
CA ALA A 18 -15.89 -49.73 -0.24
C ALA A 18 -16.67 -48.89 0.80
N THR A 19 -17.11 -49.49 1.90
CA THR A 19 -17.79 -48.78 3.00
C THR A 19 -16.88 -47.79 3.69
N LEU A 20 -15.61 -48.14 3.91
CA LEU A 20 -14.60 -47.23 4.48
C LEU A 20 -14.28 -46.07 3.54
N VAL A 21 -14.18 -46.30 2.24
CA VAL A 21 -14.01 -45.24 1.24
C VAL A 21 -15.22 -44.31 1.20
N VAL A 22 -16.44 -44.86 1.19
CA VAL A 22 -17.65 -44.03 1.25
C VAL A 22 -17.76 -43.24 2.57
N ALA A 23 -17.44 -43.89 3.70
CA ALA A 23 -17.39 -43.18 4.99
C ALA A 23 -16.32 -42.09 5.03
N ALA A 24 -15.14 -42.33 4.46
CA ALA A 24 -14.09 -41.34 4.35
C ALA A 24 -14.48 -40.17 3.41
N LEU A 25 -15.15 -40.45 2.29
CA LEU A 25 -15.67 -39.43 1.37
C LEU A 25 -16.80 -38.61 2.02
N LEU A 26 -17.69 -39.26 2.76
CA LEU A 26 -18.73 -38.57 3.53
C LEU A 26 -18.14 -37.75 4.68
N ALA A 27 -17.17 -38.28 5.40
CA ALA A 27 -16.45 -37.53 6.44
C ALA A 27 -15.71 -36.32 5.84
N TRP A 28 -15.11 -36.47 4.65
CA TRP A 28 -14.45 -35.37 3.95
C TRP A 28 -15.46 -34.34 3.43
N TRP A 29 -16.62 -34.79 2.92
CA TRP A 29 -17.68 -33.90 2.44
C TRP A 29 -18.42 -33.19 3.58
N LEU A 30 -18.52 -33.83 4.77
CA LEU A 30 -19.11 -33.29 5.99
C LEU A 30 -18.09 -32.55 6.86
N TRP A 31 -16.80 -32.53 6.43
CA TRP A 31 -15.77 -31.84 7.21
C TRP A 31 -16.07 -30.34 7.24
N PRO A 32 -16.29 -29.77 8.43
CA PRO A 32 -16.66 -28.39 8.54
C PRO A 32 -15.51 -27.50 8.05
N LYS A 33 -15.85 -26.51 7.23
CA LYS A 33 -14.90 -25.51 6.76
C LYS A 33 -14.18 -24.84 7.92
N ASN A 34 -12.89 -24.60 7.74
CA ASN A 34 -12.10 -23.76 8.63
C ASN A 34 -12.52 -22.29 8.43
N TYR A 35 -12.49 -21.47 9.50
CA TYR A 35 -12.84 -20.04 9.43
C TYR A 35 -12.03 -19.28 8.35
N GLU A 36 -10.78 -19.67 8.07
CA GLU A 36 -9.93 -19.10 7.01
C GLU A 36 -10.53 -19.33 5.59
N GLU A 37 -11.31 -20.38 5.40
CA GLU A 37 -11.95 -20.71 4.12
C GLU A 37 -13.15 -19.82 3.79
N MET A 38 -13.53 -18.93 4.72
CA MET A 38 -14.56 -17.92 4.49
C MET A 38 -14.06 -16.71 3.67
N ILE A 39 -12.75 -16.57 3.48
CA ILE A 39 -12.17 -15.49 2.67
C ILE A 39 -12.34 -15.86 1.19
N PRO A 40 -12.99 -15.02 0.36
CA PRO A 40 -13.24 -15.33 -1.04
C PRO A 40 -11.92 -15.43 -1.82
N ALA A 41 -11.85 -16.34 -2.80
CA ALA A 41 -10.65 -16.52 -3.64
C ALA A 41 -10.25 -15.23 -4.37
N GLN A 42 -11.25 -14.42 -4.77
CA GLN A 42 -11.07 -13.15 -5.48
C GLN A 42 -10.91 -11.94 -4.55
N ALA A 43 -10.54 -12.15 -3.27
CA ALA A 43 -10.24 -11.04 -2.37
C ALA A 43 -9.14 -10.14 -2.97
N LYS A 44 -9.42 -8.84 -3.08
CA LYS A 44 -8.47 -7.85 -3.61
C LYS A 44 -7.28 -7.59 -2.67
N ALA A 45 -7.51 -7.73 -1.36
CA ALA A 45 -6.47 -7.64 -0.34
C ALA A 45 -6.82 -8.57 0.83
N VAL A 46 -5.79 -9.10 1.49
CA VAL A 46 -5.91 -9.93 2.71
C VAL A 46 -4.79 -9.55 3.67
N VAL A 47 -5.17 -9.18 4.89
CA VAL A 47 -4.24 -8.96 6.00
C VAL A 47 -4.41 -10.11 6.97
N ARG A 48 -3.32 -10.77 7.30
CA ARG A 48 -3.23 -11.83 8.31
C ARG A 48 -2.48 -11.30 9.51
N ILE A 49 -3.13 -11.25 10.66
CA ILE A 49 -2.56 -10.80 11.93
C ILE A 49 -2.37 -12.01 12.83
N GLN A 50 -1.20 -12.17 13.42
CA GLN A 50 -0.89 -13.20 14.41
C GLN A 50 -0.85 -12.57 15.81
N PRO A 51 -1.97 -12.56 16.58
CA PRO A 51 -2.07 -11.79 17.82
C PRO A 51 -1.05 -12.22 18.85
N ALA A 52 -0.85 -13.53 19.05
CA ALA A 52 0.11 -14.08 19.99
C ALA A 52 1.56 -13.68 19.68
N LYS A 53 1.93 -13.54 18.40
CA LYS A 53 3.26 -13.07 17.98
C LYS A 53 3.36 -11.55 18.16
N LEU A 54 2.35 -10.82 17.71
CA LEU A 54 2.28 -9.37 17.84
C LEU A 54 2.35 -8.93 19.32
N GLN A 55 1.66 -9.63 20.22
CA GLN A 55 1.72 -9.36 21.67
C GLN A 55 3.13 -9.51 22.26
N LYS A 56 3.91 -10.48 21.76
CA LYS A 56 5.32 -10.64 22.18
C LYS A 56 6.21 -9.50 21.66
N GLU A 57 5.90 -8.94 20.50
CA GLU A 57 6.67 -7.86 19.88
C GLU A 57 6.35 -6.49 20.50
N VAL A 58 5.07 -6.19 20.77
CA VAL A 58 4.59 -4.84 21.17
C VAL A 58 4.16 -4.75 22.63
N GLY A 59 3.95 -5.90 23.30
CA GLY A 59 3.39 -5.93 24.65
C GLY A 59 1.85 -5.80 24.62
N ASN A 60 1.32 -4.73 25.20
CA ASN A 60 -0.14 -4.50 25.23
C ASN A 60 -0.65 -4.00 23.89
N ILE A 61 -1.39 -4.85 23.16
CA ILE A 61 -1.99 -4.48 21.88
C ILE A 61 -3.39 -3.92 22.13
N PRO A 62 -3.72 -2.72 21.62
CA PRO A 62 -5.11 -2.30 21.53
C PRO A 62 -5.90 -3.34 20.72
N ASN A 63 -7.05 -3.78 21.23
CA ASN A 63 -7.89 -4.72 20.50
C ASN A 63 -8.28 -4.11 19.13
N PRO A 64 -7.78 -4.64 17.98
CA PRO A 64 -8.04 -4.04 16.67
C PRO A 64 -9.53 -4.10 16.30
N LEU A 65 -10.25 -5.12 16.78
CA LEU A 65 -11.69 -5.25 16.52
C LEU A 65 -12.49 -4.19 17.29
N LYS A 66 -12.04 -3.81 18.49
CA LYS A 66 -12.66 -2.72 19.24
C LYS A 66 -12.52 -1.37 18.53
N SER A 67 -11.36 -1.11 17.95
CA SER A 67 -11.11 0.16 17.26
C SER A 67 -11.94 0.31 15.97
N VAL A 68 -12.21 -0.79 15.26
CA VAL A 68 -12.92 -0.76 13.97
C VAL A 68 -14.40 -1.07 14.12
N LEU A 69 -14.75 -2.11 14.85
CA LEU A 69 -16.13 -2.60 14.98
C LEU A 69 -16.85 -2.04 16.21
N GLY A 70 -16.11 -1.44 17.16
CA GLY A 70 -16.66 -0.96 18.44
C GLY A 70 -16.97 -2.07 19.44
N ILE A 71 -16.51 -3.31 19.20
CA ILE A 71 -16.81 -4.47 20.05
C ILE A 71 -15.57 -4.97 20.80
N GLU A 72 -15.77 -5.36 22.08
CA GLU A 72 -14.78 -6.16 22.80
C GLU A 72 -14.75 -7.54 22.15
N ALA A 73 -13.60 -8.08 21.86
CA ALA A 73 -13.49 -9.36 21.15
C ALA A 73 -13.58 -10.58 22.10
N ASN A 74 -14.47 -10.54 23.08
CA ASN A 74 -14.71 -11.65 23.99
C ASN A 74 -15.25 -12.86 23.22
N GLY A 75 -14.70 -14.04 23.45
CA GLY A 75 -15.07 -15.26 22.74
C GLY A 75 -14.31 -15.52 21.43
N ILE A 76 -13.39 -14.66 21.03
CA ILE A 76 -12.49 -14.87 19.88
C ILE A 76 -11.20 -15.56 20.33
N ASP A 77 -10.77 -16.57 19.58
CA ASP A 77 -9.51 -17.31 19.79
C ASP A 77 -8.31 -16.50 19.28
N PHE A 78 -7.70 -15.69 20.14
CA PHE A 78 -6.49 -14.92 19.81
C PHE A 78 -5.21 -15.75 19.71
N SER A 79 -5.25 -17.06 19.98
CA SER A 79 -4.14 -17.96 19.69
C SER A 79 -4.01 -18.25 18.18
N GLN A 80 -5.10 -18.02 17.43
CA GLN A 80 -5.19 -18.21 16.01
C GLN A 80 -5.08 -16.87 15.26
N PRO A 81 -4.67 -16.89 13.98
CA PRO A 81 -4.64 -15.68 13.16
C PRO A 81 -6.02 -15.03 13.01
N LEU A 82 -6.04 -13.70 13.03
CA LEU A 82 -7.17 -12.89 12.58
C LEU A 82 -6.93 -12.47 11.14
N TYR A 83 -8.01 -12.39 10.34
CA TYR A 83 -7.94 -11.91 8.98
C TYR A 83 -8.84 -10.71 8.76
N ALA A 84 -8.30 -9.70 8.04
CA ALA A 84 -9.09 -8.68 7.39
C ALA A 84 -8.92 -8.83 5.88
N PHE A 85 -9.95 -8.58 5.10
CA PHE A 85 -9.87 -8.71 3.65
C PHE A 85 -10.76 -7.68 2.95
N VAL A 86 -10.46 -7.42 1.69
CA VAL A 86 -11.29 -6.58 0.82
C VAL A 86 -11.95 -7.49 -0.22
N THR A 87 -13.28 -7.45 -0.28
CA THR A 87 -14.05 -8.21 -1.26
C THR A 87 -13.90 -7.63 -2.67
N PRO A 88 -14.28 -8.37 -3.73
CA PRO A 88 -14.34 -7.80 -5.09
C PRO A 88 -15.23 -6.55 -5.21
N ASN A 89 -16.27 -6.45 -4.38
CA ASN A 89 -17.19 -5.32 -4.31
C ASN A 89 -16.74 -4.22 -3.33
N GLU A 90 -15.46 -4.25 -2.89
CA GLU A 90 -14.81 -3.23 -2.06
C GLU A 90 -15.30 -3.13 -0.60
N TYR A 91 -16.13 -4.08 -0.13
CA TYR A 91 -16.42 -4.18 1.29
C TYR A 91 -15.22 -4.75 2.05
N ILE A 92 -15.01 -4.24 3.26
CA ILE A 92 -14.01 -4.78 4.17
C ILE A 92 -14.67 -5.92 4.96
N GLY A 93 -14.00 -7.07 5.01
CA GLY A 93 -14.39 -8.21 5.82
C GLY A 93 -13.38 -8.49 6.93
N PHE A 94 -13.87 -8.95 8.06
CA PHE A 94 -13.07 -9.53 9.14
C PHE A 94 -13.52 -10.95 9.39
N VAL A 95 -12.59 -11.85 9.64
CA VAL A 95 -12.91 -13.22 10.05
C VAL A 95 -11.95 -13.68 11.13
N ALA A 96 -12.50 -14.36 12.14
CA ALA A 96 -11.77 -14.88 13.29
C ALA A 96 -12.34 -16.23 13.71
N LYS A 97 -11.51 -17.05 14.36
CA LYS A 97 -11.94 -18.27 15.02
C LYS A 97 -12.66 -17.95 16.32
N VAL A 98 -13.80 -18.61 16.55
CA VAL A 98 -14.51 -18.54 17.83
C VAL A 98 -13.93 -19.55 18.80
N GLU A 99 -13.70 -19.13 20.04
CA GLU A 99 -13.34 -19.95 21.18
C GLU A 99 -14.55 -20.21 22.07
N ASN A 100 -15.39 -19.18 22.29
CA ASN A 100 -16.54 -19.25 23.17
C ASN A 100 -17.71 -18.43 22.59
N GLU A 101 -18.70 -19.13 22.05
CA GLU A 101 -19.89 -18.55 21.41
C GLU A 101 -20.76 -17.79 22.42
N GLU A 102 -20.96 -18.34 23.63
CA GLU A 102 -21.78 -17.72 24.68
C GLU A 102 -21.19 -16.36 25.13
N ALA A 103 -19.84 -16.24 25.10
CA ALA A 103 -19.18 -14.98 25.42
C ALA A 103 -19.47 -13.90 24.36
N ILE A 104 -19.53 -14.29 23.07
CA ILE A 104 -19.93 -13.38 21.97
C ILE A 104 -21.38 -12.95 22.17
N GLU A 105 -22.30 -13.89 22.40
CA GLU A 105 -23.74 -13.59 22.63
C GLU A 105 -23.95 -12.67 23.83
N THR A 106 -23.27 -12.94 24.93
CA THR A 106 -23.31 -12.09 26.12
C THR A 106 -22.88 -10.66 25.80
N GLN A 107 -21.84 -10.50 25.01
CA GLN A 107 -21.35 -9.18 24.58
C GLN A 107 -22.36 -8.50 23.66
N ILE A 108 -22.88 -9.20 22.65
CA ILE A 108 -23.87 -8.65 21.72
C ILE A 108 -25.14 -8.22 22.49
N ASN A 109 -25.63 -9.02 23.43
CA ASN A 109 -26.78 -8.64 24.27
C ASN A 109 -26.54 -7.35 25.06
N LYS A 110 -25.32 -7.11 25.56
CA LYS A 110 -24.96 -5.83 26.18
C LYS A 110 -25.01 -4.67 25.19
N LEU A 111 -24.54 -4.87 23.95
CA LEU A 111 -24.58 -3.85 22.88
C LEU A 111 -26.01 -3.56 22.43
N VAL A 112 -26.88 -4.58 22.38
CA VAL A 112 -28.34 -4.41 22.14
C VAL A 112 -28.97 -3.53 23.21
N ALA A 113 -28.68 -3.82 24.50
CA ALA A 113 -29.17 -3.01 25.61
C ALA A 113 -28.68 -1.55 25.54
N GLN A 114 -27.48 -1.31 24.98
CA GLN A 114 -26.90 0.01 24.77
C GLN A 114 -27.36 0.68 23.45
N LYS A 115 -28.21 0.02 22.66
CA LYS A 115 -28.68 0.47 21.32
C LYS A 115 -27.53 0.63 20.31
N GLN A 116 -26.44 -0.11 20.47
CA GLN A 116 -25.28 -0.09 19.57
C GLN A 116 -25.36 -1.16 18.48
N CYS A 117 -26.29 -2.11 18.60
CA CYS A 117 -26.61 -3.07 17.55
C CYS A 117 -28.09 -3.47 17.60
N GLN A 118 -28.55 -4.13 16.54
CA GLN A 118 -29.89 -4.73 16.48
C GLN A 118 -29.92 -6.04 17.30
N PRO A 119 -31.11 -6.50 17.73
CA PRO A 119 -31.27 -7.84 18.31
C PRO A 119 -30.72 -8.92 17.40
N THR A 120 -30.22 -9.99 18.00
CA THR A 120 -29.69 -11.16 17.27
C THR A 120 -30.82 -11.85 16.51
N GLU A 121 -30.59 -12.20 15.25
CA GLU A 121 -31.43 -13.05 14.40
C GLU A 121 -30.68 -14.35 14.14
N GLU A 122 -31.41 -15.49 14.08
CA GLU A 122 -30.86 -16.76 13.65
C GLU A 122 -31.32 -17.09 12.22
N TYR A 123 -30.37 -17.38 11.34
CA TYR A 123 -30.65 -17.80 9.98
C TYR A 123 -29.48 -18.61 9.41
N ASP A 124 -29.76 -19.73 8.79
CA ASP A 124 -28.79 -20.62 8.09
C ASP A 124 -27.63 -21.08 9.00
N ASN A 125 -27.96 -21.49 10.25
CA ASN A 125 -27.02 -21.92 11.29
C ASN A 125 -26.00 -20.85 11.69
N LEU A 126 -26.33 -19.59 11.53
CA LEU A 126 -25.56 -18.43 11.92
C LEU A 126 -26.43 -17.49 12.77
N HIS A 127 -25.82 -16.90 13.77
CA HIS A 127 -26.36 -15.74 14.49
C HIS A 127 -25.95 -14.47 13.76
N TRP A 128 -26.86 -13.49 13.66
CA TRP A 128 -26.68 -12.26 12.90
C TRP A 128 -27.04 -11.05 13.74
N THR A 129 -26.24 -9.99 13.60
CA THR A 129 -26.62 -8.68 14.12
C THR A 129 -26.09 -7.56 13.23
N TRP A 130 -26.82 -6.44 13.19
CA TRP A 130 -26.39 -5.22 12.53
C TRP A 130 -25.86 -4.24 13.57
N LEU A 131 -24.59 -3.85 13.46
CA LEU A 131 -23.96 -2.85 14.33
C LEU A 131 -24.35 -1.43 13.87
N SER A 132 -24.56 -0.50 14.79
CA SER A 132 -24.88 0.91 14.49
C SER A 132 -23.76 1.62 13.72
N SER A 133 -22.54 1.07 13.74
CA SER A 133 -21.39 1.50 12.94
C SER A 133 -21.43 1.07 11.47
N GLY A 134 -22.53 0.42 11.03
CA GLY A 134 -22.72 0.01 9.63
C GLY A 134 -22.09 -1.33 9.27
N TRP A 135 -21.82 -2.20 10.23
CA TRP A 135 -21.28 -3.54 10.01
C TRP A 135 -22.34 -4.61 10.22
N LEU A 136 -22.41 -5.58 9.30
CA LEU A 136 -23.15 -6.81 9.50
C LEU A 136 -22.22 -7.85 10.10
N MET A 137 -22.54 -8.36 11.27
CA MET A 137 -21.82 -9.43 11.94
C MET A 137 -22.58 -10.74 11.88
N ALA A 138 -21.87 -11.84 11.60
CA ALA A 138 -22.38 -13.21 11.63
C ALA A 138 -21.42 -14.09 12.43
N TRP A 139 -21.93 -15.03 13.24
CA TRP A 139 -21.11 -15.97 14.01
C TRP A 139 -21.80 -17.29 14.28
N ASN A 140 -21.03 -18.28 14.63
CA ASN A 140 -21.42 -19.55 15.22
C ASN A 140 -20.27 -20.06 16.10
N SER A 141 -20.34 -21.31 16.59
CA SER A 141 -19.30 -21.91 17.43
C SER A 141 -17.91 -22.05 16.79
N ARG A 142 -17.74 -21.75 15.49
CA ARG A 142 -16.48 -21.95 14.76
C ARG A 142 -15.86 -20.67 14.26
N MET A 143 -16.67 -19.73 13.82
CA MET A 143 -16.20 -18.49 13.20
C MET A 143 -17.06 -17.30 13.59
N ALA A 144 -16.43 -16.13 13.64
CA ALA A 144 -17.09 -14.84 13.67
C ALA A 144 -16.62 -14.03 12.46
N MET A 145 -17.53 -13.44 11.74
CA MET A 145 -17.28 -12.62 10.55
C MET A 145 -18.02 -11.29 10.68
N ALA A 146 -17.38 -10.20 10.24
CA ALA A 146 -18.04 -8.92 10.05
C ALA A 146 -17.75 -8.42 8.64
N LEU A 147 -18.77 -7.84 7.98
CA LEU A 147 -18.66 -7.27 6.64
C LEU A 147 -19.26 -5.87 6.61
N GLY A 148 -18.55 -4.91 6.00
CA GLY A 148 -18.97 -3.51 5.93
C GLY A 148 -17.80 -2.56 5.63
N PRO A 149 -17.90 -1.26 6.00
CA PRO A 149 -19.15 -0.61 6.43
C PRO A 149 -20.15 -0.49 5.27
N GLY A 150 -21.43 -0.56 5.60
CA GLY A 150 -22.54 -0.38 4.66
C GLY A 150 -23.65 0.47 5.27
N VAL A 151 -24.64 0.82 4.48
CA VAL A 151 -25.87 1.48 4.91
C VAL A 151 -26.98 0.45 5.19
N ALA A 152 -27.99 0.83 5.96
CA ALA A 152 -29.04 -0.10 6.36
C ALA A 152 -29.76 -0.80 5.18
N GLN A 153 -29.85 -0.11 4.02
CA GLN A 153 -30.44 -0.64 2.79
C GLN A 153 -29.60 -1.77 2.17
N GLU A 154 -28.33 -1.86 2.50
CA GLU A 154 -27.40 -2.87 1.98
C GLU A 154 -27.34 -4.12 2.87
N LYS A 155 -28.07 -4.16 4.01
CA LYS A 155 -28.06 -5.26 4.98
C LYS A 155 -28.30 -6.62 4.32
N ASP A 156 -29.30 -6.72 3.45
CA ASP A 156 -29.66 -7.98 2.78
C ASP A 156 -28.60 -8.40 1.76
N MET A 157 -28.00 -7.46 1.05
CA MET A 157 -26.89 -7.72 0.12
C MET A 157 -25.65 -8.20 0.87
N LEU A 158 -25.29 -7.57 1.99
CA LEU A 158 -24.18 -8.01 2.84
C LEU A 158 -24.44 -9.40 3.43
N ARG A 159 -25.70 -9.70 3.84
CA ARG A 159 -26.12 -11.04 4.30
C ARG A 159 -25.91 -12.08 3.20
N GLN A 160 -26.41 -11.83 1.99
CA GLN A 160 -26.20 -12.71 0.84
C GLN A 160 -24.72 -12.92 0.53
N THR A 161 -23.91 -11.86 0.63
CA THR A 161 -22.46 -11.93 0.41
C THR A 161 -21.80 -12.84 1.44
N ILE A 162 -22.07 -12.68 2.73
CA ILE A 162 -21.54 -13.56 3.79
C ILE A 162 -22.02 -15.01 3.57
N THR A 163 -23.29 -15.22 3.33
CA THR A 163 -23.87 -16.57 3.06
C THR A 163 -23.18 -17.23 1.86
N SER A 164 -22.94 -16.46 0.78
CA SER A 164 -22.18 -16.95 -0.37
C SER A 164 -20.76 -17.36 -0.02
N MET A 165 -20.04 -16.57 0.80
CA MET A 165 -18.69 -16.90 1.26
C MET A 165 -18.67 -18.16 2.12
N VAL A 166 -19.62 -18.30 3.04
CA VAL A 166 -19.74 -19.48 3.92
C VAL A 166 -20.00 -20.75 3.09
N ASN A 167 -20.83 -20.67 2.04
CA ASN A 167 -21.23 -21.81 1.23
C ASN A 167 -20.29 -22.07 0.04
N SER A 168 -19.45 -21.10 -0.37
CA SER A 168 -18.56 -21.24 -1.52
C SER A 168 -17.45 -22.26 -1.27
N SER A 169 -17.20 -23.16 -2.22
CA SER A 169 -16.00 -24.01 -2.24
C SER A 169 -14.74 -23.29 -2.73
N ASP A 170 -14.91 -22.09 -3.33
CA ASP A 170 -13.85 -21.28 -3.88
C ASP A 170 -13.42 -20.24 -2.85
N CYS A 171 -12.25 -20.45 -2.25
CA CYS A 171 -11.74 -19.68 -1.12
C CYS A 171 -10.25 -19.33 -1.29
N PHE A 172 -9.84 -18.24 -0.65
CA PHE A 172 -8.47 -17.71 -0.72
C PHE A 172 -7.43 -18.74 -0.26
N THR A 173 -7.78 -19.62 0.68
CA THR A 173 -6.86 -20.68 1.18
C THR A 173 -6.40 -21.67 0.10
N LYS A 174 -7.11 -21.75 -1.02
CA LYS A 174 -6.78 -22.61 -2.17
C LYS A 174 -5.92 -21.91 -3.22
N THR A 175 -5.65 -20.60 -3.07
CA THR A 175 -4.89 -19.81 -4.05
C THR A 175 -3.38 -19.90 -3.84
N ALA A 176 -2.61 -19.63 -4.89
CA ALA A 176 -1.16 -19.47 -4.80
C ALA A 176 -0.79 -18.29 -3.89
N ALA A 177 -1.60 -17.22 -3.90
CA ALA A 177 -1.43 -16.03 -3.07
C ALA A 177 -1.49 -16.37 -1.57
N TYR A 178 -2.40 -17.22 -1.12
CA TYR A 178 -2.44 -17.67 0.28
C TYR A 178 -1.16 -18.41 0.71
N ASN A 179 -0.66 -19.31 -0.14
CA ASN A 179 0.56 -20.03 0.14
C ASN A 179 1.77 -19.09 0.24
N GLN A 180 1.82 -18.06 -0.60
CA GLN A 180 2.87 -17.05 -0.57
C GLN A 180 2.71 -16.13 0.66
N LEU A 181 1.49 -15.74 1.02
CA LEU A 181 1.19 -14.96 2.22
C LEU A 181 1.67 -15.69 3.49
N LYS A 182 1.41 -16.98 3.62
CA LYS A 182 1.83 -17.79 4.79
C LYS A 182 3.35 -17.95 4.90
N LYS A 183 4.09 -17.84 3.81
CA LYS A 183 5.56 -17.89 3.82
C LYS A 183 6.20 -16.60 4.29
N GLN A 184 5.43 -15.48 4.35
CA GLN A 184 5.95 -14.21 4.86
C GLN A 184 6.27 -14.32 6.36
N GLU A 185 7.39 -13.74 6.77
CA GLU A 185 7.75 -13.62 8.18
C GLU A 185 7.12 -12.35 8.78
N GLY A 186 6.88 -12.35 10.10
CA GLY A 186 6.30 -11.18 10.79
C GLY A 186 4.98 -11.51 11.48
N SER A 187 4.55 -10.62 12.37
CA SER A 187 3.29 -10.73 13.11
C SER A 187 2.09 -10.24 12.29
N ILE A 188 2.33 -9.37 11.31
CA ILE A 188 1.35 -8.86 10.36
C ILE A 188 1.84 -9.19 8.95
N GLN A 189 0.99 -9.79 8.15
CA GLN A 189 1.26 -10.18 6.76
C GLN A 189 0.16 -9.63 5.86
N LEU A 190 0.53 -9.16 4.68
CA LEU A 190 -0.38 -8.55 3.70
C LEU A 190 -0.20 -9.21 2.34
N PHE A 191 -1.31 -9.50 1.70
CA PHE A 191 -1.47 -9.64 0.26
C PHE A 191 -2.39 -8.52 -0.24
N ALA A 192 -2.06 -7.88 -1.35
CA ALA A 192 -2.96 -6.94 -2.02
C ALA A 192 -2.70 -6.91 -3.53
N GLN A 193 -3.75 -6.74 -4.31
CA GLN A 193 -3.63 -6.27 -5.69
C GLN A 193 -3.24 -4.78 -5.65
N LEU A 194 -2.39 -4.33 -6.57
CA LEU A 194 -1.86 -2.96 -6.53
C LEU A 194 -2.95 -1.90 -6.73
N ASP A 195 -4.00 -2.20 -7.50
CA ASP A 195 -5.17 -1.33 -7.72
C ASP A 195 -6.06 -1.21 -6.47
N ALA A 196 -6.05 -2.22 -5.59
CA ALA A 196 -6.79 -2.17 -4.32
C ALA A 196 -6.11 -1.30 -3.25
N MET A 197 -4.87 -0.88 -3.48
CA MET A 197 -4.15 -0.02 -2.55
C MET A 197 -4.54 1.44 -2.76
N PRO A 198 -4.95 2.17 -1.70
CA PRO A 198 -5.32 3.60 -1.84
C PRO A 198 -4.18 4.45 -2.40
N THR A 199 -4.50 5.41 -3.25
CA THR A 199 -3.60 6.52 -3.58
C THR A 199 -3.44 7.40 -2.31
N PRO A 200 -2.23 7.83 -1.91
CA PRO A 200 -0.95 7.79 -2.65
C PRO A 200 -0.06 6.56 -2.40
N TYR A 201 -0.47 5.61 -1.56
CA TYR A 201 0.40 4.48 -1.16
C TYR A 201 0.82 3.60 -2.35
N ASN A 202 -0.06 3.38 -3.33
CA ASN A 202 0.26 2.61 -4.52
C ASN A 202 1.33 3.28 -5.41
N MET A 203 1.48 4.62 -5.35
CA MET A 203 2.47 5.34 -6.17
C MET A 203 3.90 4.91 -5.87
N LEU A 204 4.22 4.59 -4.62
CA LEU A 204 5.56 4.11 -4.24
C LEU A 204 5.91 2.82 -4.98
N PHE A 205 4.95 1.91 -5.10
CA PHE A 205 5.12 0.66 -5.85
C PHE A 205 5.10 0.90 -7.37
N ARG A 206 4.27 1.83 -7.87
CA ARG A 206 4.23 2.19 -9.29
C ARG A 206 5.53 2.77 -9.81
N LEU A 207 6.33 3.43 -8.98
CA LEU A 207 7.68 3.87 -9.34
C LEU A 207 8.64 2.72 -9.65
N SER A 208 8.31 1.51 -9.24
CA SER A 208 9.12 0.29 -9.44
C SER A 208 8.55 -0.65 -10.52
N VAL A 209 7.49 -0.22 -11.21
CA VAL A 209 6.76 -1.01 -12.23
C VAL A 209 6.62 -0.18 -13.50
N PRO A 210 6.66 -0.78 -14.71
CA PRO A 210 6.35 -0.09 -15.96
C PRO A 210 4.98 0.59 -15.91
N ALA A 211 4.88 1.80 -16.46
CA ALA A 211 3.65 2.61 -16.36
C ALA A 211 2.47 2.04 -17.17
N ASP A 212 2.73 1.17 -18.13
CA ASP A 212 1.78 0.49 -19.01
C ASP A 212 1.27 -0.85 -18.44
N CYS A 213 1.86 -1.35 -17.35
CA CYS A 213 1.33 -2.54 -16.67
C CYS A 213 0.01 -2.22 -15.95
N ASP A 214 -0.98 -3.11 -16.14
CA ASP A 214 -2.26 -3.02 -15.43
C ASP A 214 -2.07 -3.31 -13.94
N PRO A 215 -2.37 -2.35 -13.04
CA PRO A 215 -2.22 -2.52 -11.60
C PRO A 215 -3.02 -3.68 -10.99
N ALA A 216 -4.16 -4.05 -11.60
CA ALA A 216 -5.00 -5.16 -11.15
C ALA A 216 -4.30 -6.53 -11.30
N THR A 217 -3.29 -6.62 -12.18
CA THR A 217 -2.52 -7.85 -12.41
C THR A 217 -1.28 -7.95 -11.52
N ILE A 218 -0.98 -6.90 -10.76
CA ILE A 218 0.21 -6.81 -9.92
C ILE A 218 -0.18 -7.11 -8.48
N GLN A 219 0.51 -8.08 -7.89
CA GLN A 219 0.34 -8.51 -6.52
C GLN A 219 1.48 -7.98 -5.65
N VAL A 220 1.12 -7.44 -4.49
CA VAL A 220 2.04 -6.98 -3.45
C VAL A 220 1.91 -7.91 -2.24
N PHE A 221 3.01 -8.50 -1.82
CA PHE A 221 3.11 -9.22 -0.56
C PHE A 221 3.96 -8.41 0.39
N ALA A 222 3.52 -8.24 1.62
CA ALA A 222 4.28 -7.53 2.63
C ALA A 222 4.18 -8.19 4.00
N SER A 223 5.18 -7.96 4.83
CA SER A 223 5.18 -8.39 6.23
C SER A 223 5.80 -7.33 7.13
N ALA A 224 5.21 -7.13 8.29
CA ALA A 224 5.73 -6.21 9.29
C ALA A 224 6.39 -6.98 10.43
N GLN A 225 7.58 -6.48 10.81
CA GLN A 225 8.33 -6.90 12.00
C GLN A 225 8.44 -5.68 12.92
N ILE A 226 7.92 -5.79 14.13
CA ILE A 226 7.92 -4.69 15.08
C ILE A 226 9.01 -4.97 16.12
N ASN A 227 10.01 -4.09 16.17
CA ASN A 227 11.10 -4.11 17.12
C ASN A 227 10.93 -2.96 18.11
N LYS A 228 11.75 -2.95 19.17
CA LYS A 228 11.70 -1.93 20.22
C LYS A 228 11.85 -0.49 19.70
N ASP A 229 12.73 -0.28 18.71
CA ASP A 229 13.13 1.06 18.24
C ASP A 229 12.76 1.29 16.76
N SER A 230 12.04 0.33 16.12
CA SER A 230 11.67 0.44 14.72
C SER A 230 10.63 -0.58 14.29
N THR A 231 9.81 -0.21 13.34
CA THR A 231 8.96 -1.13 12.58
C THR A 231 9.52 -1.28 11.16
N ILE A 232 9.77 -2.51 10.74
CA ILE A 232 10.29 -2.82 9.41
C ILE A 232 9.19 -3.55 8.64
N ILE A 233 8.75 -2.96 7.52
CA ILE A 233 7.80 -3.59 6.60
C ILE A 233 8.58 -3.98 5.35
N ASN A 234 8.75 -5.27 5.12
CA ASN A 234 9.32 -5.80 3.90
C ASN A 234 8.22 -6.16 2.92
N SER A 235 8.40 -5.84 1.66
CA SER A 235 7.43 -6.15 0.61
C SER A 235 8.09 -6.69 -0.65
N GLN A 236 7.30 -7.42 -1.43
CA GLN A 236 7.67 -7.98 -2.72
C GLN A 236 6.52 -7.80 -3.69
N ILE A 237 6.85 -7.37 -4.91
CA ILE A 237 5.91 -7.25 -6.03
C ILE A 237 6.04 -8.50 -6.89
N THR A 238 4.92 -9.03 -7.37
CA THR A 238 4.88 -10.14 -8.33
C THR A 238 3.63 -10.06 -9.21
N SER A 239 3.47 -11.01 -10.10
CA SER A 239 2.26 -11.25 -10.89
C SER A 239 2.13 -12.74 -11.14
N GLU A 240 0.93 -13.23 -11.35
CA GLU A 240 0.68 -14.59 -11.87
C GLU A 240 1.01 -14.71 -13.36
N ASN A 241 1.06 -13.56 -14.06
CA ASN A 241 1.49 -13.48 -15.46
C ASN A 241 3.02 -13.31 -15.55
N GLU A 242 3.71 -14.31 -16.09
CA GLU A 242 5.17 -14.29 -16.26
C GLU A 242 5.65 -13.15 -17.18
N ASP A 243 4.87 -12.75 -18.18
CA ASP A 243 5.25 -11.64 -19.07
C ASP A 243 5.34 -10.32 -18.29
N ILE A 244 4.43 -10.10 -17.34
CA ILE A 244 4.47 -8.93 -16.46
C ILE A 244 5.68 -8.99 -15.52
N VAL A 245 5.97 -10.16 -14.96
CA VAL A 245 7.17 -10.36 -14.13
C VAL A 245 8.44 -10.05 -14.93
N ASN A 246 8.53 -10.52 -16.18
CA ASN A 246 9.65 -10.25 -17.07
C ASN A 246 9.74 -8.76 -17.44
N ALA A 247 8.60 -8.09 -17.70
CA ALA A 247 8.55 -6.66 -17.95
C ALA A 247 9.06 -5.84 -16.76
N ILE A 248 8.68 -6.20 -15.53
CA ILE A 248 9.17 -5.56 -14.30
C ILE A 248 10.69 -5.76 -14.16
N ASN A 249 11.19 -6.98 -14.36
CA ASN A 249 12.62 -7.27 -14.28
C ASN A 249 13.43 -6.50 -15.33
N ALA A 250 12.94 -6.40 -16.56
CA ALA A 250 13.56 -5.61 -17.63
C ALA A 250 13.58 -4.12 -17.29
N PHE A 251 12.46 -3.60 -16.75
CA PHE A 251 12.33 -2.22 -16.29
C PHE A 251 13.32 -1.89 -15.17
N GLU A 252 13.47 -2.73 -14.15
CA GLU A 252 14.45 -2.55 -13.07
C GLU A 252 15.88 -2.47 -13.63
N LYS A 253 16.22 -3.34 -14.58
CA LYS A 253 17.53 -3.37 -15.23
C LYS A 253 17.80 -2.10 -16.05
N GLU A 254 16.81 -1.62 -16.80
CA GLU A 254 16.91 -0.42 -17.63
C GLU A 254 17.03 0.85 -16.76
N LYS A 255 16.24 0.93 -15.69
CA LYS A 255 16.24 2.04 -14.72
C LYS A 255 17.61 2.20 -14.06
N GLY A 256 18.23 1.10 -13.68
CA GLY A 256 19.50 1.07 -12.95
C GLY A 256 19.39 1.50 -11.49
N CYS A 257 20.43 1.23 -10.73
CA CYS A 257 20.47 1.48 -9.30
C CYS A 257 21.03 2.85 -8.96
N ILE A 258 20.66 3.35 -7.79
CA ILE A 258 21.22 4.56 -7.16
C ILE A 258 21.95 4.20 -5.87
N ARG A 259 22.83 5.11 -5.44
CA ARG A 259 23.45 5.11 -4.12
C ARG A 259 23.25 6.48 -3.49
N ILE A 260 22.77 6.53 -2.26
CA ILE A 260 22.68 7.78 -1.49
C ILE A 260 24.12 8.24 -1.16
N ALA A 261 24.49 9.40 -1.67
CA ALA A 261 25.82 9.95 -1.52
C ALA A 261 25.99 10.75 -0.22
N ASN A 262 24.90 11.33 0.29
CA ASN A 262 24.92 12.15 1.52
C ASN A 262 23.74 11.77 2.44
N PRO A 263 23.86 10.72 3.28
CA PRO A 263 22.81 10.33 4.24
C PRO A 263 22.50 11.42 5.27
N ALA A 264 23.52 12.16 5.76
CA ALA A 264 23.32 13.22 6.75
C ALA A 264 22.43 14.36 6.22
N LEU A 265 22.47 14.62 4.91
CA LEU A 265 21.57 15.58 4.29
C LEU A 265 20.13 15.08 4.29
N CYS A 266 19.90 13.77 4.10
CA CYS A 266 18.57 13.18 4.19
C CYS A 266 17.97 13.41 5.58
N ASP A 267 18.71 13.12 6.64
CA ASP A 267 18.26 13.31 8.03
C ASP A 267 18.03 14.80 8.36
N SER A 268 18.80 15.72 7.73
CA SER A 268 18.67 17.16 7.94
C SER A 268 17.55 17.82 7.12
N THR A 269 16.97 17.14 6.14
CA THR A 269 15.89 17.63 5.27
C THR A 269 14.53 17.09 5.74
N LEU A 270 13.44 17.81 5.50
CA LEU A 270 12.11 17.34 5.86
C LEU A 270 11.71 16.10 5.03
N PHE A 271 11.97 16.17 3.73
CA PHE A 271 11.63 15.14 2.77
C PHE A 271 12.71 15.02 1.70
N VAL A 272 13.09 13.80 1.40
CA VAL A 272 14.03 13.49 0.31
C VAL A 272 13.45 12.33 -0.51
N MET A 273 13.49 12.48 -1.81
CA MET A 273 13.25 11.41 -2.77
C MET A 273 14.42 11.32 -3.73
N ALA A 274 14.87 10.12 -4.04
CA ALA A 274 15.87 9.86 -5.05
C ALA A 274 15.51 8.60 -5.85
N THR A 275 15.72 8.64 -7.16
CA THR A 275 15.50 7.49 -8.04
C THR A 275 16.36 7.64 -9.29
N SER A 276 16.62 6.54 -9.97
CA SER A 276 17.04 6.59 -11.38
C SER A 276 15.77 6.45 -12.23
N THR A 277 15.59 7.28 -13.25
CA THR A 277 14.39 7.22 -14.08
C THR A 277 14.65 7.69 -15.50
N GLN A 278 13.78 7.29 -16.40
CA GLN A 278 13.63 7.90 -17.72
C GLN A 278 12.47 8.89 -17.66
N GLY A 279 12.70 10.11 -18.14
CA GLY A 279 11.74 11.19 -18.05
C GLY A 279 10.39 10.89 -18.70
N LYS A 280 10.38 10.12 -19.79
CA LYS A 280 9.13 9.68 -20.45
C LYS A 280 8.26 8.86 -19.49
N GLN A 281 8.84 7.92 -18.74
CA GLN A 281 8.13 7.08 -17.78
C GLN A 281 7.65 7.91 -16.58
N LEU A 282 8.51 8.82 -16.07
CA LEU A 282 8.12 9.75 -15.02
C LEU A 282 6.92 10.60 -15.46
N LEU A 283 6.97 11.13 -16.68
CA LEU A 283 5.90 11.94 -17.24
C LEU A 283 4.59 11.16 -17.39
N GLN A 284 4.64 9.91 -17.87
CA GLN A 284 3.47 9.03 -17.91
C GLN A 284 2.87 8.83 -16.52
N LEU A 285 3.70 8.54 -15.53
CA LEU A 285 3.25 8.35 -14.13
C LEU A 285 2.60 9.62 -13.57
N LEU A 286 3.21 10.80 -13.78
CA LEU A 286 2.65 12.09 -13.36
C LEU A 286 1.29 12.38 -14.01
N LYS A 287 1.07 11.91 -15.24
CA LYS A 287 -0.21 12.06 -15.97
C LYS A 287 -1.30 11.10 -15.51
N THR A 288 -0.98 10.02 -14.79
CA THR A 288 -1.99 9.09 -14.26
C THR A 288 -2.73 9.65 -13.05
N ASP A 289 -2.07 10.44 -12.21
CA ASP A 289 -2.69 11.09 -11.06
C ASP A 289 -3.36 12.42 -11.46
N ALA A 290 -4.63 12.62 -11.07
CA ALA A 290 -5.41 13.80 -11.47
C ALA A 290 -4.80 15.10 -10.94
N THR A 291 -4.26 15.11 -9.71
CA THR A 291 -3.67 16.29 -9.07
C THR A 291 -2.36 16.66 -9.73
N LEU A 292 -1.47 15.68 -9.93
CA LEU A 292 -0.16 15.89 -10.55
C LEU A 292 -0.30 16.27 -12.02
N ARG A 293 -1.26 15.68 -12.73
CA ARG A 293 -1.62 16.06 -14.11
C ARG A 293 -2.11 17.52 -14.17
N GLY A 294 -2.93 17.95 -13.22
CA GLY A 294 -3.40 19.33 -13.13
C GLY A 294 -2.26 20.32 -12.93
N LEU A 295 -1.30 20.02 -12.05
CA LEU A 295 -0.10 20.82 -11.83
C LEU A 295 0.76 20.90 -13.10
N LEU A 296 0.98 19.77 -13.77
CA LEU A 296 1.76 19.70 -15.00
C LEU A 296 1.10 20.50 -16.13
N MET A 297 -0.23 20.41 -16.28
CA MET A 297 -1.00 21.22 -17.24
C MET A 297 -0.85 22.73 -16.95
N GLY A 298 -0.88 23.12 -15.68
CA GLY A 298 -0.66 24.51 -15.29
C GLY A 298 0.73 25.03 -15.68
N LEU A 299 1.77 24.24 -15.48
CA LEU A 299 3.12 24.58 -15.91
C LEU A 299 3.22 24.67 -17.45
N ASN A 300 2.61 23.74 -18.17
CA ASN A 300 2.62 23.70 -19.64
C ASN A 300 1.89 24.89 -20.31
N GLN A 301 1.08 25.64 -19.57
CA GLN A 301 0.51 26.91 -20.08
C GLN A 301 1.57 28.01 -20.25
N THR A 302 2.69 27.92 -19.53
CA THR A 302 3.71 28.97 -19.50
C THR A 302 5.04 28.48 -20.07
N ILE A 303 5.43 27.24 -19.78
CA ILE A 303 6.68 26.61 -20.22
C ILE A 303 6.40 25.20 -20.73
N ASP A 304 7.29 24.62 -21.53
CA ASP A 304 7.16 23.23 -21.99
C ASP A 304 7.72 22.25 -20.95
N ALA A 305 6.97 22.07 -19.84
CA ALA A 305 7.35 21.21 -18.75
C ALA A 305 7.39 19.73 -19.17
N ASP A 306 6.52 19.30 -20.08
CA ASP A 306 6.49 17.94 -20.64
C ASP A 306 7.82 17.61 -21.34
N ARG A 307 8.30 18.52 -22.18
CA ARG A 307 9.57 18.37 -22.90
C ARG A 307 10.76 18.33 -21.92
N MET A 308 10.77 19.23 -20.94
CA MET A 308 11.82 19.28 -19.93
C MET A 308 11.89 17.99 -19.12
N LEU A 309 10.78 17.57 -18.54
CA LEU A 309 10.71 16.33 -17.74
C LEU A 309 10.95 15.10 -18.63
N GLY A 310 10.37 15.05 -19.82
CA GLY A 310 10.55 13.95 -20.75
C GLY A 310 12.00 13.77 -21.25
N SER A 311 12.82 14.82 -21.18
CA SER A 311 14.24 14.78 -21.56
C SER A 311 15.17 14.26 -20.45
N THR A 312 14.66 14.06 -19.23
CA THR A 312 15.47 13.60 -18.11
C THR A 312 15.86 12.14 -18.28
N GLN A 313 17.10 11.81 -17.92
CA GLN A 313 17.62 10.45 -18.01
C GLN A 313 18.71 10.26 -16.97
N GLY A 314 18.52 9.31 -16.06
CA GLY A 314 19.48 9.05 -14.99
C GLY A 314 18.94 9.43 -13.60
N VAL A 315 19.77 10.04 -12.76
CA VAL A 315 19.40 10.34 -11.37
C VAL A 315 18.41 11.50 -11.31
N PHE A 316 17.33 11.27 -10.58
CA PHE A 316 16.33 12.25 -10.19
C PHE A 316 16.33 12.39 -8.67
N THR A 317 16.34 13.62 -8.16
CA THR A 317 16.23 13.89 -6.72
C THR A 317 15.25 15.03 -6.46
N MET A 318 14.48 14.89 -5.38
CA MET A 318 13.61 15.95 -4.87
C MET A 318 13.84 16.12 -3.38
N GLU A 319 14.00 17.34 -2.96
CA GLU A 319 14.15 17.76 -1.56
C GLU A 319 13.03 18.74 -1.23
N ILE A 320 12.35 18.54 -0.07
CA ILE A 320 11.46 19.54 0.50
C ILE A 320 12.03 19.93 1.86
N SER A 321 12.25 21.21 2.07
CA SER A 321 12.79 21.73 3.33
C SER A 321 11.70 22.16 4.29
N THR A 322 10.61 22.78 3.80
CA THR A 322 9.50 23.29 4.59
C THR A 322 8.19 23.24 3.82
N PHE A 323 7.07 23.31 4.54
CA PHE A 323 5.75 23.61 4.00
C PHE A 323 5.23 24.93 4.62
N ALA A 324 4.62 25.76 3.80
CA ALA A 324 3.82 26.90 4.29
C ALA A 324 2.49 26.40 4.90
N LYS A 325 1.70 27.31 5.50
CA LYS A 325 0.44 26.99 6.13
C LYS A 325 -0.57 26.35 5.16
N ASP A 326 -0.55 26.75 3.90
CA ASP A 326 -1.39 26.26 2.80
C ASP A 326 -0.81 25.04 2.08
N TRP A 327 0.16 24.33 2.69
CA TRP A 327 0.89 23.20 2.15
C TRP A 327 1.79 23.52 0.94
N THR A 328 2.00 24.78 0.61
CA THR A 328 2.95 25.15 -0.45
C THR A 328 4.39 24.73 -0.04
N PRO A 329 5.06 23.85 -0.83
CA PRO A 329 6.37 23.35 -0.49
C PRO A 329 7.48 24.34 -0.85
N THR A 330 8.50 24.42 -0.01
CA THR A 330 9.81 24.96 -0.39
C THR A 330 10.69 23.79 -0.80
N PHE A 331 11.02 23.69 -2.08
CA PHE A 331 11.62 22.48 -2.66
C PHE A 331 12.78 22.76 -3.62
N CYS A 332 13.59 21.74 -3.84
CA CYS A 332 14.58 21.66 -4.92
C CYS A 332 14.47 20.30 -5.61
N LEU A 333 14.16 20.31 -6.90
CA LEU A 333 14.14 19.15 -7.76
C LEU A 333 15.33 19.24 -8.70
N LYS A 334 16.07 18.15 -8.86
CA LYS A 334 17.16 18.01 -9.82
C LYS A 334 17.02 16.70 -10.60
N ALA A 335 17.28 16.75 -11.89
CA ALA A 335 17.30 15.56 -12.73
C ALA A 335 18.46 15.64 -13.74
N GLU A 336 19.16 14.54 -13.95
CA GLU A 336 20.15 14.44 -15.02
C GLU A 336 19.46 14.57 -16.39
N THR A 337 20.07 15.29 -17.33
CA THR A 337 19.58 15.43 -18.70
C THR A 337 20.74 15.51 -19.67
N SER A 338 20.60 14.82 -20.79
CA SER A 338 21.54 14.91 -21.93
C SER A 338 21.06 15.90 -23.02
N ALA A 339 19.85 16.46 -22.86
CA ALA A 339 19.28 17.35 -23.87
C ALA A 339 19.97 18.72 -23.88
N ASN A 340 20.33 19.19 -25.09
CA ASN A 340 21.04 20.45 -25.27
C ASN A 340 20.11 21.63 -25.61
N ASN A 341 18.92 21.38 -26.14
CA ASN A 341 18.00 22.41 -26.65
C ASN A 341 16.73 22.55 -25.83
N LEU A 342 16.83 22.42 -24.51
CA LEU A 342 15.66 22.47 -23.61
C LEU A 342 14.94 23.82 -23.63
N PHE A 343 15.66 24.88 -23.87
CA PHE A 343 15.20 26.28 -23.79
C PHE A 343 15.14 26.97 -25.15
N ALA A 344 15.10 26.20 -26.26
CA ALA A 344 15.02 26.76 -27.59
C ALA A 344 13.80 27.69 -27.77
N ASP A 345 12.70 27.36 -27.14
CA ASP A 345 11.43 28.11 -27.24
C ASP A 345 11.27 29.16 -26.13
N ALA A 346 12.33 29.45 -25.34
CA ALA A 346 12.24 30.34 -24.20
C ALA A 346 11.76 31.77 -24.53
N ASN A 347 12.11 32.28 -25.71
CA ASN A 347 11.60 33.59 -26.14
C ASN A 347 10.09 33.56 -26.37
N TYR A 348 9.58 32.49 -26.94
CA TYR A 348 8.13 32.31 -27.13
C TYR A 348 7.44 32.19 -25.76
N TRP A 349 8.01 31.45 -24.80
CA TRP A 349 7.45 31.35 -23.44
C TRP A 349 7.39 32.72 -22.76
N MET A 350 8.45 33.53 -22.86
CA MET A 350 8.48 34.90 -22.28
C MET A 350 7.41 35.80 -22.91
N GLU A 351 7.23 35.74 -24.21
CA GLU A 351 6.17 36.51 -24.88
C GLU A 351 4.76 35.99 -24.50
N SER A 352 4.60 34.69 -24.39
CA SER A 352 3.33 34.07 -23.91
C SER A 352 3.00 34.47 -22.48
N ALA A 353 4.01 34.47 -21.59
CA ALA A 353 3.83 34.87 -20.19
C ALA A 353 3.39 36.34 -20.05
N LYS A 354 3.89 37.23 -20.90
CA LYS A 354 3.46 38.67 -20.92
C LYS A 354 1.96 38.84 -21.18
N LYS A 355 1.33 37.89 -21.90
CA LYS A 355 -0.10 37.90 -22.22
C LYS A 355 -0.96 37.36 -21.08
N GLN A 356 -0.36 36.72 -20.10
CA GLN A 356 -1.06 36.13 -18.96
C GLN A 356 -1.08 37.13 -17.80
N LYS A 357 -2.24 37.29 -17.16
CA LYS A 357 -2.39 38.14 -15.98
C LYS A 357 -1.62 37.51 -14.80
N ASN A 358 -0.81 38.34 -14.13
CA ASN A 358 -0.06 37.96 -12.91
C ASN A 358 1.02 36.87 -13.13
N VAL A 359 1.47 36.63 -14.37
CA VAL A 359 2.58 35.72 -14.66
C VAL A 359 3.79 36.52 -15.09
N VAL A 360 4.93 36.28 -14.43
CA VAL A 360 6.22 36.91 -14.75
C VAL A 360 7.21 35.79 -15.07
N LEU A 361 7.69 35.73 -16.29
CA LEU A 361 8.79 34.85 -16.68
C LEU A 361 9.99 35.71 -17.12
N LYS A 362 11.12 35.56 -16.42
CA LYS A 362 12.36 36.29 -16.71
C LYS A 362 13.51 35.31 -16.93
N ARG A 363 14.35 35.60 -17.93
CA ARG A 363 15.62 34.92 -18.11
C ARG A 363 16.64 35.52 -17.14
N THR A 364 17.28 34.70 -16.30
CA THR A 364 18.30 35.10 -15.33
C THR A 364 19.73 34.82 -15.83
N SER A 365 19.88 33.82 -16.71
CA SER A 365 21.13 33.53 -17.46
C SER A 365 20.80 32.83 -18.78
N ALA A 366 21.78 32.37 -19.55
CA ALA A 366 21.57 31.66 -20.82
C ALA A 366 20.59 30.47 -20.67
N ASP A 367 20.77 29.67 -19.60
CA ASP A 367 20.02 28.44 -19.33
C ASP A 367 19.28 28.48 -17.99
N ALA A 368 18.94 29.66 -17.47
CA ALA A 368 18.23 29.80 -16.22
C ALA A 368 17.13 30.86 -16.29
N PHE A 369 16.03 30.59 -15.60
CA PHE A 369 14.79 31.37 -15.63
C PHE A 369 14.20 31.51 -14.23
N PHE A 370 13.46 32.59 -14.03
CA PHE A 370 12.60 32.83 -12.89
C PHE A 370 11.17 32.96 -13.34
N LEU A 371 10.27 32.14 -12.81
CA LEU A 371 8.84 32.15 -13.00
C LEU A 371 8.14 32.57 -11.71
N SER A 372 7.24 33.52 -11.78
CA SER A 372 6.39 33.93 -10.67
C SER A 372 4.95 34.04 -11.12
N ASN A 373 4.02 33.55 -10.30
CA ASN A 373 2.58 33.80 -10.42
C ASN A 373 2.02 34.11 -9.04
N ASP A 374 0.70 34.29 -8.94
CA ASP A 374 0.03 34.64 -7.66
C ASP A 374 0.24 33.65 -6.52
N LYS A 375 0.62 32.41 -6.82
CA LYS A 375 0.72 31.32 -5.84
C LYS A 375 2.15 30.86 -5.60
N GLN A 376 3.03 30.97 -6.59
CA GLN A 376 4.34 30.34 -6.54
C GLN A 376 5.42 31.19 -7.23
N GLN A 377 6.62 31.06 -6.68
CA GLN A 377 7.84 31.55 -7.31
C GLN A 377 8.80 30.38 -7.50
N LEU A 378 9.38 30.28 -8.69
CA LEU A 378 10.18 29.14 -9.11
C LEU A 378 11.38 29.62 -9.92
N ASN A 379 12.58 29.13 -9.57
CA ASN A 379 13.72 29.16 -10.47
C ASN A 379 13.84 27.81 -11.17
N PHE A 380 14.11 27.82 -12.45
CA PHE A 380 14.38 26.61 -13.20
C PHE A 380 15.47 26.86 -14.26
N GLY A 381 16.14 25.80 -14.66
CA GLY A 381 17.20 25.90 -15.65
C GLY A 381 18.04 24.63 -15.73
N LYS A 382 19.13 24.71 -16.52
CA LYS A 382 20.13 23.67 -16.63
C LYS A 382 21.44 24.16 -16.03
N ASN A 383 21.98 23.40 -15.09
CA ASN A 383 23.30 23.67 -14.54
C ASN A 383 24.37 23.03 -15.45
N ALA A 384 25.24 23.84 -16.02
CA ALA A 384 26.31 23.40 -16.94
C ALA A 384 27.33 22.48 -16.28
N THR A 385 27.60 22.66 -14.96
CA THR A 385 28.66 21.93 -14.26
C THR A 385 28.31 20.44 -14.06
N ASN A 386 27.01 20.12 -13.83
CA ASN A 386 26.56 18.76 -13.52
C ASN A 386 25.49 18.25 -14.47
N ASN A 387 25.21 18.95 -15.59
CA ASN A 387 24.17 18.64 -16.56
C ASN A 387 22.79 18.40 -15.91
N ALA A 388 22.51 19.06 -14.79
CA ALA A 388 21.25 18.91 -14.07
C ALA A 388 20.23 19.92 -14.54
N LEU A 389 19.10 19.44 -15.05
CA LEU A 389 17.86 20.21 -15.06
C LEU A 389 17.40 20.39 -13.61
N TYR A 390 17.04 21.61 -13.23
CA TYR A 390 16.56 21.91 -11.88
C TYR A 390 15.28 22.75 -11.90
N PHE A 391 14.45 22.53 -10.88
CA PHE A 391 13.32 23.37 -10.50
C PHE A 391 13.42 23.60 -8.99
N THR A 392 13.43 24.86 -8.54
CA THR A 392 13.67 25.14 -7.13
C THR A 392 12.96 26.40 -6.66
N SER A 393 12.49 26.40 -5.43
CA SER A 393 12.05 27.61 -4.74
C SER A 393 13.21 28.61 -4.65
N PRO A 394 12.95 29.93 -4.71
CA PRO A 394 14.02 30.95 -4.73
C PRO A 394 15.00 30.86 -3.55
N SER A 395 14.50 30.53 -2.35
CA SER A 395 15.31 30.35 -1.15
C SER A 395 16.30 29.18 -1.20
N LEU A 396 16.11 28.24 -2.12
CA LEU A 396 16.95 27.05 -2.28
C LEU A 396 17.79 27.08 -3.58
N ILE A 397 17.91 28.21 -4.25
CA ILE A 397 18.67 28.32 -5.53
C ILE A 397 20.11 27.78 -5.41
N ASN A 398 20.76 27.97 -4.28
CA ASN A 398 22.08 27.44 -4.04
C ASN A 398 22.14 25.90 -4.01
N ARG A 399 21.03 25.24 -3.73
CA ARG A 399 20.92 23.76 -3.78
C ARG A 399 20.99 23.24 -5.20
N ALA A 400 20.53 23.99 -6.20
CA ALA A 400 20.62 23.61 -7.60
C ALA A 400 22.06 23.40 -8.08
N ALA A 401 23.00 24.16 -7.53
CA ALA A 401 24.44 24.08 -7.84
C ALA A 401 25.16 22.94 -7.08
N GLN A 402 24.60 22.44 -5.98
CA GLN A 402 25.22 21.38 -5.19
C GLN A 402 25.16 20.02 -5.90
N PRO A 403 26.03 19.06 -5.58
CA PRO A 403 25.94 17.70 -6.05
C PRO A 403 24.59 17.08 -5.75
N PHE A 404 24.19 16.05 -6.52
CA PHE A 404 23.00 15.26 -6.23
C PHE A 404 23.14 14.54 -4.88
N ILE A 405 22.01 14.40 -4.16
CA ILE A 405 21.95 13.60 -2.93
C ILE A 405 22.22 12.11 -3.23
N ALA A 406 21.85 11.66 -4.42
CA ALA A 406 22.10 10.32 -4.89
C ALA A 406 22.97 10.33 -6.16
N GLN A 407 23.64 9.23 -6.41
CA GLN A 407 24.45 9.00 -7.60
C GLN A 407 24.07 7.66 -8.22
N LYS A 408 24.25 7.52 -9.54
CA LYS A 408 24.11 6.25 -10.22
C LYS A 408 25.08 5.22 -9.64
N SER A 409 24.59 4.02 -9.40
CA SER A 409 25.39 2.90 -8.91
C SER A 409 25.76 2.00 -10.09
N ASN A 410 27.02 1.57 -10.14
CA ASN A 410 27.47 0.58 -11.13
C ASN A 410 27.18 -0.87 -10.72
N LYS A 411 26.59 -1.08 -9.53
CA LYS A 411 26.24 -2.42 -9.07
C LYS A 411 24.94 -2.88 -9.75
N PRO A 412 24.86 -4.15 -10.17
CA PRO A 412 23.65 -4.70 -10.81
C PRO A 412 22.48 -4.87 -9.81
N GLN A 413 22.78 -4.87 -8.52
CA GLN A 413 21.81 -4.95 -7.44
C GLN A 413 21.94 -3.75 -6.51
N GLY A 414 20.81 -3.22 -6.05
CA GLY A 414 20.78 -2.07 -5.16
C GLY A 414 19.45 -1.35 -5.15
N THR A 415 19.47 -0.13 -4.63
CA THR A 415 18.29 0.72 -4.48
C THR A 415 17.88 1.31 -5.84
N LEU A 416 16.61 1.18 -6.18
CA LEU A 416 15.96 1.79 -7.37
C LEU A 416 15.27 3.10 -7.02
N VAL A 417 14.60 3.12 -5.85
CA VAL A 417 13.88 4.28 -5.31
C VAL A 417 14.22 4.42 -3.84
N TYR A 418 14.53 5.62 -3.44
CA TYR A 418 14.73 6.01 -2.05
C TYR A 418 13.82 7.17 -1.70
N PHE A 419 13.21 7.08 -0.52
CA PHE A 419 12.33 8.09 0.01
C PHE A 419 12.56 8.20 1.52
N HIS A 420 12.66 9.41 2.05
CA HIS A 420 12.85 9.65 3.48
C HIS A 420 12.02 10.84 3.93
N VAL A 421 11.34 10.69 5.07
CA VAL A 421 10.59 11.75 5.74
C VAL A 421 11.07 11.87 7.17
N ASN A 422 11.46 13.06 7.57
CA ASN A 422 11.71 13.40 8.97
C ASN A 422 10.40 13.86 9.61
N LEU A 423 9.77 13.00 10.40
CA LEU A 423 8.48 13.27 11.03
C LEU A 423 8.54 14.39 12.07
N ASN A 424 9.66 14.52 12.81
CA ASN A 424 9.82 15.59 13.76
C ASN A 424 9.77 16.96 13.07
N LYS A 425 10.43 17.08 11.93
CA LYS A 425 10.38 18.28 11.10
C LYS A 425 9.00 18.49 10.48
N LEU A 426 8.35 17.43 10.02
CA LEU A 426 6.98 17.49 9.48
C LEU A 426 6.00 18.02 10.54
N PHE A 427 6.04 17.47 11.75
CA PHE A 427 5.15 17.88 12.85
C PHE A 427 5.41 19.32 13.34
N ALA A 428 6.58 19.90 13.04
CA ALA A 428 6.93 21.28 13.34
C ALA A 428 6.48 22.26 12.24
N GLN A 429 5.97 21.79 11.09
CA GLN A 429 5.57 22.66 9.98
C GLN A 429 4.31 23.47 10.29
N PRO A 430 4.19 24.70 9.77
CA PRO A 430 2.99 25.53 9.94
C PRO A 430 1.70 24.89 9.45
N CYS A 431 1.73 24.07 8.38
CA CYS A 431 0.59 23.34 7.84
C CYS A 431 0.06 22.25 8.78
N MET A 432 0.85 21.83 9.78
CA MET A 432 0.45 20.82 10.78
C MET A 432 -0.18 21.42 12.05
N ASN A 433 -0.32 22.75 12.12
CA ASN A 433 -0.86 23.42 13.30
C ASN A 433 -2.37 23.20 13.53
N ASP A 434 -3.12 22.87 12.48
CA ASP A 434 -4.58 22.64 12.57
C ASP A 434 -4.95 21.30 13.27
N GLY A 435 -4.00 20.60 13.83
CA GLY A 435 -4.15 19.53 14.82
C GLY A 435 -4.70 18.19 14.33
N ALA A 436 -5.68 18.14 13.45
CA ALA A 436 -6.35 16.88 13.05
C ALA A 436 -5.39 15.91 12.37
N MET A 437 -4.72 16.32 11.31
CA MET A 437 -3.75 15.49 10.59
C MET A 437 -2.57 15.08 11.49
N LYS A 438 -2.06 16.01 12.29
CA LYS A 438 -0.99 15.74 13.26
C LYS A 438 -1.41 14.69 14.28
N ASN A 439 -2.64 14.78 14.80
CA ASN A 439 -3.17 13.82 15.77
C ASN A 439 -3.37 12.44 15.13
N ILE A 440 -3.90 12.37 13.92
CA ILE A 440 -4.04 11.11 13.16
C ILE A 440 -2.66 10.46 12.97
N LEU A 441 -1.68 11.20 12.46
CA LEU A 441 -0.33 10.66 12.24
C LEU A 441 0.33 10.23 13.54
N LYS A 442 0.21 10.98 14.63
CA LYS A 442 0.73 10.58 15.95
C LYS A 442 0.03 9.35 16.55
N THR A 443 -1.25 9.14 16.22
CA THR A 443 -1.99 7.95 16.65
C THR A 443 -1.54 6.71 15.88
N ILE A 444 -1.28 6.87 14.56
CA ILE A 444 -0.86 5.75 13.69
C ILE A 444 0.64 5.45 13.89
N LEU A 445 1.46 6.46 14.15
CA LEU A 445 2.92 6.40 14.29
C LEU A 445 3.36 6.97 15.64
N PRO A 446 2.96 6.35 16.75
CA PRO A 446 3.28 6.86 18.08
C PRO A 446 4.79 6.78 18.33
N GLY A 447 5.39 7.92 18.73
CA GLY A 447 6.84 7.99 19.02
C GLY A 447 7.75 8.07 17.80
N SER A 448 7.24 7.77 16.60
CA SER A 448 8.08 7.68 15.41
C SER A 448 8.62 9.04 14.97
N HIS A 449 9.91 9.08 14.61
CA HIS A 449 10.60 10.30 14.21
C HIS A 449 11.06 10.32 12.74
N ALA A 450 11.08 9.17 12.07
CA ALA A 450 11.41 9.09 10.64
C ALA A 450 10.76 7.90 9.93
N ILE A 451 10.47 8.07 8.65
CA ILE A 451 10.06 7.00 7.72
C ILE A 451 11.05 6.95 6.57
N THR A 452 11.57 5.77 6.28
CA THR A 452 12.41 5.53 5.11
C THR A 452 11.81 4.41 4.26
N TYR A 453 11.58 4.68 2.96
CA TYR A 453 11.20 3.69 1.97
C TYR A 453 12.38 3.43 1.02
N LYS A 454 12.61 2.17 0.69
CA LYS A 454 13.57 1.74 -0.32
C LYS A 454 12.93 0.67 -1.20
N ALA A 455 12.85 0.94 -2.50
CA ALA A 455 12.63 -0.11 -3.48
C ALA A 455 13.99 -0.59 -3.99
N GLU A 456 14.16 -1.88 -4.08
CA GLU A 456 15.41 -2.55 -4.46
C GLU A 456 15.18 -3.48 -5.64
N THR A 457 16.23 -3.83 -6.33
CA THR A 457 16.20 -4.83 -7.40
C THR A 457 15.68 -6.17 -6.88
N GLY A 458 15.09 -6.96 -7.78
CA GLY A 458 14.44 -8.23 -7.45
C GLY A 458 13.03 -8.04 -6.93
N ARG A 459 12.39 -6.91 -7.28
CA ARG A 459 10.99 -6.59 -6.98
C ARG A 459 10.71 -6.49 -5.48
N LYS A 460 11.71 -6.08 -4.71
CA LYS A 460 11.64 -5.94 -3.26
C LYS A 460 11.54 -4.47 -2.85
N ALA A 461 10.85 -4.22 -1.75
CA ALA A 461 10.90 -2.93 -1.10
C ALA A 461 10.83 -3.08 0.41
N SER A 462 11.32 -2.06 1.12
CA SER A 462 11.25 -1.97 2.58
C SER A 462 10.79 -0.59 3.01
N ILE A 463 9.95 -0.54 4.06
CA ILE A 463 9.61 0.67 4.80
C ILE A 463 10.19 0.50 6.20
N ILE A 464 10.99 1.44 6.65
CA ILE A 464 11.56 1.48 7.99
C ILE A 464 10.99 2.69 8.69
N ILE A 465 10.23 2.45 9.74
CA ILE A 465 9.69 3.47 10.64
C ILE A 465 10.58 3.43 11.88
N LYS A 466 11.24 4.54 12.21
CA LYS A 466 12.11 4.66 13.39
C LYS A 466 11.36 5.40 14.49
N ASP A 467 11.36 4.81 15.67
CA ASP A 467 10.77 5.34 16.89
C ASP A 467 11.81 6.07 17.73
#